data_175847147bc216f7c4bf0734a0547906
#
_entry.id   175847147bc216f7c4bf0734a0547906
#
_cell.length_a   1.000
_cell.length_b   1.000
_cell.length_c   1.000
_cell.angle_alpha   90.00
_cell.angle_beta   90.00
_cell.angle_gamma   90.00
#
_symmetry.space_group_name_H-M   'P 1'
#
loop_
_entity.id
_entity.type
_entity.pdbx_description
1 polymer ?
#
loop_
_entity_poly.entity_id
_entity_poly.type
_entity_poly.pdbx_seq_one_letter_code
_entity_poly.pdbx_strand_id
1 'polypeptide(L)'
;MTLSRVQRLEELASQNNLHAIAIVPGANMMYFSGLSFHLSERPTIAIFAKGQTPSIILPALESAKPDKAPFKMQKFVYTDEKGPAQAFAEACAALKLNNATLGVEGRRMRVLETYWFEEFAQGIKFSMAESIIAQLRMKKDADEIKMMKQAIEIAQKGLTTTLPMIKVGVSEREIAAELMVQMMKLGSGELPFQPSVASGENGSLPHAGVTDRNVKNGDLITIDWGASVNGYFSDLTRTFALGDVDSELRKIYELVKEANAKGREAARPKGTGQEVDRAARKVISDGGYGQYFTHRTGHGLGLDVHEEPDMKETETMPLEPGMTFTVEPGIYLPNKGGVRIEDNMVITENGAETMTTLSREFTKL
;
A
#
# COMPACT_ATOMS: atom_id res chain seq x y z
N MET A 1 2.83 -9.72 29.66
CA MET A 1 3.68 -9.86 28.47
C MET A 1 2.84 -9.55 27.25
N THR A 2 3.30 -8.66 26.38
CA THR A 2 2.63 -8.39 25.12
C THR A 2 2.82 -9.58 24.18
N LEU A 3 1.74 -10.10 23.58
CA LEU A 3 1.80 -11.18 22.62
C LEU A 3 2.59 -10.75 21.37
N SER A 4 3.39 -11.65 20.80
CA SER A 4 4.05 -11.40 19.52
C SER A 4 3.04 -11.30 18.39
N ARG A 5 3.43 -10.74 17.23
CA ARG A 5 2.58 -10.65 16.02
C ARG A 5 2.06 -12.03 15.62
N VAL A 6 2.91 -13.05 15.66
CA VAL A 6 2.54 -14.45 15.34
C VAL A 6 1.51 -14.99 16.33
N GLN A 7 1.73 -14.81 17.64
CA GLN A 7 0.78 -15.28 18.65
C GLN A 7 -0.60 -14.63 18.50
N ARG A 8 -0.65 -13.34 18.18
CA ARG A 8 -1.92 -12.64 17.91
C ARG A 8 -2.60 -13.19 16.65
N LEU A 9 -1.82 -13.50 15.60
CA LEU A 9 -2.35 -14.12 14.38
C LEU A 9 -2.98 -15.49 14.68
N GLU A 10 -2.27 -16.33 15.43
CA GLU A 10 -2.72 -17.66 15.81
C GLU A 10 -3.99 -17.63 16.69
N GLU A 11 -4.07 -16.66 17.60
CA GLU A 11 -5.28 -16.46 18.43
C GLU A 11 -6.48 -16.05 17.59
N LEU A 12 -6.32 -15.05 16.70
CA LEU A 12 -7.38 -14.60 15.80
C LEU A 12 -7.81 -15.70 14.83
N ALA A 13 -6.87 -16.47 14.29
CA ALA A 13 -7.18 -17.63 13.46
C ALA A 13 -8.08 -18.62 14.22
N SER A 14 -7.70 -18.98 15.43
CA SER A 14 -8.48 -19.89 16.28
C SER A 14 -9.87 -19.36 16.62
N GLN A 15 -10.01 -18.07 16.92
CA GLN A 15 -11.29 -17.41 17.20
C GLN A 15 -12.22 -17.41 15.98
N ASN A 16 -11.66 -17.44 14.77
CA ASN A 16 -12.40 -17.51 13.52
C ASN A 16 -12.54 -18.93 12.95
N ASN A 17 -12.30 -19.96 13.79
CA ASN A 17 -12.39 -21.38 13.43
C ASN A 17 -11.46 -21.78 12.27
N LEU A 18 -10.31 -21.10 12.11
CA LEU A 18 -9.25 -21.50 11.20
C LEU A 18 -8.25 -22.40 11.92
N HIS A 19 -7.88 -23.50 11.27
CA HIS A 19 -6.87 -24.42 11.79
C HIS A 19 -5.47 -23.80 11.73
N ALA A 20 -5.18 -23.09 10.65
CA ALA A 20 -3.93 -22.38 10.42
C ALA A 20 -4.17 -21.23 9.43
N ILE A 21 -3.18 -20.35 9.30
CA ILE A 21 -3.12 -19.32 8.24
C ILE A 21 -1.87 -19.58 7.40
N ALA A 22 -2.06 -19.68 6.08
CA ALA A 22 -1.01 -19.80 5.08
C ALA A 22 -0.78 -18.46 4.38
N ILE A 23 0.48 -18.03 4.37
CA ILE A 23 0.91 -16.72 3.85
C ILE A 23 1.95 -16.95 2.74
N VAL A 24 1.70 -16.34 1.59
CA VAL A 24 2.63 -16.35 0.44
C VAL A 24 3.59 -15.14 0.49
N PRO A 25 4.63 -15.08 -0.37
CA PRO A 25 5.54 -13.93 -0.43
C PRO A 25 4.81 -12.60 -0.59
N GLY A 26 5.21 -11.62 0.20
CA GLY A 26 4.65 -10.28 0.19
C GLY A 26 4.68 -9.60 1.57
N ALA A 27 3.90 -8.54 1.71
CA ALA A 27 3.83 -7.71 2.91
C ALA A 27 3.50 -8.50 4.19
N ASN A 28 2.56 -9.45 4.10
CA ASN A 28 2.15 -10.25 5.27
C ASN A 28 3.27 -11.19 5.73
N MET A 29 3.98 -11.81 4.79
CA MET A 29 5.14 -12.65 5.15
C MET A 29 6.21 -11.81 5.85
N MET A 30 6.51 -10.61 5.32
CA MET A 30 7.44 -9.67 5.95
C MET A 30 6.95 -9.26 7.35
N TYR A 31 5.67 -8.91 7.50
CA TYR A 31 5.09 -8.46 8.77
C TYR A 31 5.21 -9.50 9.90
N PHE A 32 4.91 -10.78 9.60
CA PHE A 32 4.89 -11.83 10.61
C PHE A 32 6.25 -12.50 10.84
N SER A 33 7.08 -12.61 9.81
CA SER A 33 8.34 -13.37 9.89
C SER A 33 9.61 -12.53 9.73
N GLY A 34 9.51 -11.28 9.28
CA GLY A 34 10.66 -10.45 8.90
C GLY A 34 11.34 -10.92 7.61
N LEU A 35 10.76 -11.89 6.89
CA LEU A 35 11.35 -12.49 5.71
C LEU A 35 10.75 -11.92 4.43
N SER A 36 11.62 -11.63 3.46
CA SER A 36 11.23 -11.22 2.12
C SER A 36 11.58 -12.29 1.10
N PHE A 37 10.60 -12.65 0.28
CA PHE A 37 10.73 -13.56 -0.86
C PHE A 37 10.02 -12.98 -2.07
N HIS A 38 10.50 -13.35 -3.24
CA HIS A 38 9.77 -13.10 -4.48
C HIS A 38 8.62 -14.10 -4.67
N LEU A 39 7.46 -13.62 -5.07
CA LEU A 39 6.38 -14.47 -5.56
C LEU A 39 6.75 -14.91 -6.99
N SER A 40 7.29 -16.12 -7.11
CA SER A 40 7.77 -16.70 -8.37
C SER A 40 6.99 -17.97 -8.72
N GLU A 41 7.39 -18.67 -9.77
CA GLU A 41 6.84 -19.98 -10.14
C GLU A 41 7.11 -21.07 -9.08
N ARG A 42 8.04 -20.81 -8.16
CA ARG A 42 8.39 -21.73 -7.05
C ARG A 42 7.53 -21.39 -5.83
N PRO A 43 6.60 -22.27 -5.42
CA PRO A 43 5.78 -22.03 -4.23
C PRO A 43 6.64 -21.80 -2.97
N THR A 44 6.39 -20.70 -2.29
CA THR A 44 6.94 -20.41 -0.96
C THR A 44 5.80 -20.00 -0.05
N ILE A 45 5.59 -20.71 1.07
CA ILE A 45 4.42 -20.53 1.93
C ILE A 45 4.84 -20.64 3.38
N ALA A 46 4.62 -19.59 4.17
CA ALA A 46 4.70 -19.64 5.62
C ALA A 46 3.34 -20.06 6.19
N ILE A 47 3.32 -20.95 7.17
CA ILE A 47 2.09 -21.47 7.77
C ILE A 47 2.19 -21.32 9.29
N PHE A 48 1.16 -20.66 9.85
CA PHE A 48 1.05 -20.37 11.27
C PHE A 48 -0.17 -21.08 11.85
N ALA A 49 0.05 -22.05 12.72
CA ALA A 49 -0.99 -22.83 13.39
C ALA A 49 -0.83 -22.75 14.90
N LYS A 50 -1.91 -22.51 15.63
CA LYS A 50 -1.90 -22.31 17.07
C LYS A 50 -1.23 -23.45 17.82
N GLY A 51 -0.24 -23.09 18.63
CA GLY A 51 0.50 -24.05 19.47
C GLY A 51 1.47 -24.95 18.70
N GLN A 52 1.73 -24.68 17.44
CA GLN A 52 2.73 -25.37 16.64
C GLN A 52 3.91 -24.45 16.30
N THR A 53 5.05 -25.04 15.96
CA THR A 53 6.18 -24.26 15.43
C THR A 53 5.79 -23.69 14.06
N PRO A 54 5.92 -22.36 13.82
CA PRO A 54 5.71 -21.80 12.50
C PRO A 54 6.47 -22.57 11.44
N SER A 55 5.83 -22.84 10.32
CA SER A 55 6.37 -23.70 9.26
C SER A 55 6.54 -22.94 7.96
N ILE A 56 7.46 -23.40 7.10
CA ILE A 56 7.63 -22.80 5.77
C ILE A 56 7.94 -23.88 4.74
N ILE A 57 7.20 -23.87 3.64
CA ILE A 57 7.49 -24.65 2.42
C ILE A 57 8.28 -23.71 1.50
N LEU A 58 9.43 -24.17 0.99
CA LEU A 58 10.28 -23.31 0.16
C LEU A 58 11.26 -24.10 -0.70
N PRO A 59 11.73 -23.52 -1.84
CA PRO A 59 12.78 -24.12 -2.64
C PRO A 59 14.14 -24.13 -1.91
N ALA A 60 14.98 -25.12 -2.21
CA ALA A 60 16.29 -25.32 -1.57
C ALA A 60 17.22 -24.10 -1.69
N LEU A 61 17.14 -23.37 -2.80
CA LEU A 61 17.95 -22.17 -3.02
C LEU A 61 17.66 -21.04 -2.00
N GLU A 62 16.48 -21.06 -1.36
CA GLU A 62 16.06 -20.07 -0.36
C GLU A 62 16.14 -20.62 1.08
N SER A 63 16.61 -21.84 1.29
CA SER A 63 16.53 -22.58 2.56
C SER A 63 17.30 -21.94 3.73
N ALA A 64 18.23 -21.03 3.47
CA ALA A 64 18.95 -20.29 4.49
C ALA A 64 18.18 -19.04 5.01
N LYS A 65 17.21 -18.52 4.25
CA LYS A 65 16.48 -17.31 4.65
C LYS A 65 15.68 -17.46 5.95
N PRO A 66 14.96 -18.57 6.20
CA PRO A 66 14.18 -18.74 7.43
C PRO A 66 15.03 -18.71 8.72
N ASP A 67 16.33 -18.96 8.64
CA ASP A 67 17.23 -18.86 9.81
C ASP A 67 17.42 -17.42 10.31
N LYS A 68 17.01 -16.41 9.50
CA LYS A 68 17.01 -14.98 9.86
C LYS A 68 15.71 -14.53 10.56
N ALA A 69 14.68 -15.38 10.60
CA ALA A 69 13.45 -15.04 11.31
C ALA A 69 13.71 -14.87 12.81
N PRO A 70 12.94 -14.01 13.52
CA PRO A 70 13.10 -13.79 14.96
C PRO A 70 12.63 -14.99 15.83
N PHE A 71 12.23 -16.09 15.19
CA PHE A 71 11.80 -17.35 15.82
C PHE A 71 12.18 -18.54 14.93
N LYS A 72 12.22 -19.73 15.55
CA LYS A 72 12.51 -20.96 14.81
C LYS A 72 11.34 -21.31 13.88
N MET A 73 11.66 -21.71 12.64
CA MET A 73 10.69 -22.22 11.67
C MET A 73 11.01 -23.67 11.30
N GLN A 74 9.98 -24.50 11.17
CA GLN A 74 10.11 -25.82 10.56
C GLN A 74 10.13 -25.67 9.04
N LYS A 75 11.18 -26.19 8.40
CA LYS A 75 11.38 -26.05 6.95
C LYS A 75 10.97 -27.33 6.22
N PHE A 76 10.16 -27.19 5.17
CA PHE A 76 9.83 -28.23 4.20
C PHE A 76 10.44 -27.82 2.86
N VAL A 77 11.59 -28.41 2.54
CA VAL A 77 12.46 -27.94 1.46
C VAL A 77 12.33 -28.86 0.24
N TYR A 78 12.23 -28.29 -0.95
CA TYR A 78 12.22 -29.02 -2.20
C TYR A 78 13.28 -28.49 -3.19
N THR A 79 13.71 -29.33 -4.14
CA THR A 79 14.61 -28.92 -5.23
C THR A 79 13.84 -28.78 -6.54
N ASP A 80 14.40 -28.05 -7.50
CA ASP A 80 13.78 -27.88 -8.82
C ASP A 80 13.58 -29.21 -9.56
N GLU A 81 14.50 -30.18 -9.37
CA GLU A 81 14.44 -31.50 -10.01
C GLU A 81 13.30 -32.37 -9.48
N LYS A 82 13.00 -32.29 -8.17
CA LYS A 82 11.95 -33.08 -7.52
C LYS A 82 10.60 -32.38 -7.47
N GLY A 83 10.58 -31.07 -7.64
CA GLY A 83 9.38 -30.25 -7.48
C GLY A 83 8.87 -30.20 -6.03
N PRO A 84 7.76 -29.46 -5.78
CA PRO A 84 7.29 -29.17 -4.43
C PRO A 84 6.43 -30.26 -3.79
N ALA A 85 6.00 -31.29 -4.53
CA ALA A 85 5.02 -32.29 -4.11
C ALA A 85 5.34 -32.93 -2.74
N GLN A 86 6.54 -33.42 -2.54
CA GLN A 86 6.93 -34.07 -1.29
C GLN A 86 6.93 -33.07 -0.11
N ALA A 87 7.40 -31.85 -0.30
CA ALA A 87 7.43 -30.82 0.74
C ALA A 87 6.00 -30.43 1.18
N PHE A 88 5.06 -30.35 0.25
CA PHE A 88 3.64 -30.16 0.59
C PHE A 88 3.06 -31.35 1.33
N ALA A 89 3.33 -32.60 0.89
CA ALA A 89 2.86 -33.79 1.57
C ALA A 89 3.35 -33.86 3.04
N GLU A 90 4.64 -33.60 3.26
CA GLU A 90 5.25 -33.57 4.59
C GLU A 90 4.66 -32.45 5.46
N ALA A 91 4.47 -31.23 4.90
CA ALA A 91 3.88 -30.11 5.61
C ALA A 91 2.42 -30.38 5.98
N CYS A 92 1.60 -30.89 5.05
CA CYS A 92 0.21 -31.24 5.30
C CYS A 92 0.07 -32.31 6.40
N ALA A 93 0.92 -33.30 6.41
CA ALA A 93 0.94 -34.36 7.43
C ALA A 93 1.38 -33.80 8.80
N ALA A 94 2.48 -33.05 8.84
CA ALA A 94 3.01 -32.47 10.09
C ALA A 94 2.02 -31.49 10.75
N LEU A 95 1.34 -30.68 9.94
CA LEU A 95 0.37 -29.69 10.39
C LEU A 95 -1.06 -30.23 10.54
N LYS A 96 -1.29 -31.51 10.21
CA LYS A 96 -2.58 -32.21 10.33
C LYS A 96 -3.70 -31.50 9.55
N LEU A 97 -3.45 -31.16 8.29
CA LEU A 97 -4.37 -30.36 7.49
C LEU A 97 -5.57 -31.12 6.89
N ASN A 98 -5.67 -32.45 7.06
CA ASN A 98 -6.85 -33.20 6.62
C ASN A 98 -8.12 -32.71 7.30
N ASN A 99 -9.16 -32.43 6.51
CA ASN A 99 -10.44 -31.84 6.95
C ASN A 99 -10.32 -30.51 7.68
N ALA A 100 -9.18 -29.82 7.58
CA ALA A 100 -8.94 -28.54 8.19
C ALA A 100 -9.52 -27.38 7.36
N THR A 101 -9.81 -26.24 7.99
CA THR A 101 -10.04 -24.98 7.32
C THR A 101 -8.77 -24.14 7.40
N LEU A 102 -8.14 -23.90 6.26
CA LEU A 102 -6.93 -23.10 6.12
C LEU A 102 -7.28 -21.68 5.73
N GLY A 103 -6.88 -20.71 6.57
CA GLY A 103 -6.96 -19.30 6.22
C GLY A 103 -5.92 -18.96 5.15
N VAL A 104 -6.30 -18.25 4.11
CA VAL A 104 -5.42 -17.92 2.98
C VAL A 104 -5.56 -16.46 2.57
N GLU A 105 -4.51 -15.93 1.95
CA GLU A 105 -4.53 -14.62 1.31
C GLU A 105 -5.22 -14.73 -0.06
N GLY A 106 -6.54 -14.60 -0.10
CA GLY A 106 -7.33 -14.82 -1.31
C GLY A 106 -6.98 -13.89 -2.48
N ARG A 107 -6.38 -12.71 -2.19
CA ARG A 107 -5.89 -11.78 -3.22
C ARG A 107 -4.49 -12.13 -3.77
N ARG A 108 -3.74 -13.03 -3.12
CA ARG A 108 -2.33 -13.33 -3.44
C ARG A 108 -2.05 -14.80 -3.64
N MET A 109 -2.72 -15.69 -2.89
CA MET A 109 -2.54 -17.13 -3.02
C MET A 109 -3.09 -17.58 -4.38
N ARG A 110 -2.26 -18.26 -5.15
CA ARG A 110 -2.60 -18.69 -6.50
C ARG A 110 -3.26 -20.08 -6.47
N VAL A 111 -3.92 -20.45 -7.54
CA VAL A 111 -4.43 -21.80 -7.77
C VAL A 111 -3.30 -22.85 -7.62
N LEU A 112 -2.06 -22.49 -7.94
CA LEU A 112 -0.89 -23.35 -7.80
C LEU A 112 -0.70 -23.84 -6.35
N GLU A 113 -0.77 -22.95 -5.37
CA GLU A 113 -0.60 -23.31 -3.96
C GLU A 113 -1.80 -24.11 -3.44
N THR A 114 -3.02 -23.71 -3.79
CA THR A 114 -4.24 -24.42 -3.36
C THR A 114 -4.29 -25.83 -3.95
N TYR A 115 -3.89 -26.02 -5.21
CA TYR A 115 -3.78 -27.33 -5.85
C TYR A 115 -2.90 -28.29 -5.04
N TRP A 116 -1.72 -27.86 -4.61
CA TRP A 116 -0.83 -28.71 -3.81
C TRP A 116 -1.39 -29.04 -2.43
N PHE A 117 -2.10 -28.11 -1.80
CA PHE A 117 -2.78 -28.41 -0.53
C PHE A 117 -3.92 -29.41 -0.73
N GLU A 118 -4.73 -29.27 -1.78
CA GLU A 118 -5.84 -30.19 -2.09
C GLU A 118 -5.35 -31.60 -2.41
N GLU A 119 -4.21 -31.71 -3.10
CA GLU A 119 -3.60 -33.00 -3.45
C GLU A 119 -3.17 -33.78 -2.20
N PHE A 120 -2.64 -33.12 -1.16
CA PHE A 120 -2.03 -33.78 0.00
C PHE A 120 -2.78 -33.62 1.31
N ALA A 121 -3.87 -32.88 1.36
CA ALA A 121 -4.71 -32.69 2.54
C ALA A 121 -6.18 -32.99 2.21
N GLN A 122 -6.59 -34.26 2.38
CA GLN A 122 -7.94 -34.69 2.06
C GLN A 122 -8.99 -33.86 2.81
N GLY A 123 -9.96 -33.31 2.07
CA GLY A 123 -11.07 -32.55 2.64
C GLY A 123 -10.70 -31.17 3.21
N ILE A 124 -9.55 -30.63 2.86
CA ILE A 124 -9.14 -29.28 3.22
C ILE A 124 -10.13 -28.26 2.65
N LYS A 125 -10.37 -27.19 3.39
CA LYS A 125 -11.19 -26.05 2.95
C LYS A 125 -10.37 -24.76 3.07
N PHE A 126 -10.57 -23.84 2.14
CA PHE A 126 -9.95 -22.52 2.20
C PHE A 126 -10.94 -21.44 2.65
N SER A 127 -10.46 -20.51 3.46
CA SER A 127 -11.21 -19.34 3.91
C SER A 127 -10.34 -18.10 3.77
N MET A 128 -10.92 -17.00 3.32
CA MET A 128 -10.20 -15.73 3.19
C MET A 128 -9.80 -15.21 4.57
N ALA A 129 -8.52 -14.89 4.77
CA ALA A 129 -7.96 -14.42 6.02
C ALA A 129 -7.58 -12.92 6.01
N GLU A 130 -7.91 -12.19 4.93
CA GLU A 130 -7.55 -10.79 4.77
C GLU A 130 -8.01 -9.92 5.94
N SER A 131 -9.27 -10.05 6.38
CA SER A 131 -9.80 -9.26 7.48
C SER A 131 -9.13 -9.54 8.83
N ILE A 132 -8.67 -10.78 9.04
CA ILE A 132 -7.93 -11.19 10.24
C ILE A 132 -6.53 -10.55 10.23
N ILE A 133 -5.86 -10.62 9.08
CA ILE A 133 -4.52 -10.07 8.89
C ILE A 133 -4.57 -8.54 8.97
N ALA A 134 -5.56 -7.91 8.35
CA ALA A 134 -5.74 -6.46 8.36
C ALA A 134 -5.88 -5.91 9.78
N GLN A 135 -6.64 -6.56 10.67
CA GLN A 135 -6.77 -6.15 12.07
C GLN A 135 -5.42 -6.01 12.80
N LEU A 136 -4.41 -6.80 12.41
CA LEU A 136 -3.09 -6.75 13.00
C LEU A 136 -2.19 -5.69 12.37
N ARG A 137 -2.38 -5.40 11.08
CA ARG A 137 -1.54 -4.49 10.30
C ARG A 137 -2.03 -3.05 10.28
N MET A 138 -3.34 -2.83 10.43
CA MET A 138 -3.93 -1.48 10.40
C MET A 138 -3.30 -0.55 11.43
N LYS A 139 -3.03 -1.05 12.66
CA LYS A 139 -2.45 -0.28 13.74
C LYS A 139 -0.93 -0.43 13.74
N LYS A 140 -0.24 0.60 13.32
CA LYS A 140 1.22 0.68 13.29
C LYS A 140 1.75 1.03 14.67
N ASP A 141 2.83 0.39 15.07
CA ASP A 141 3.60 0.78 16.24
C ASP A 141 4.52 1.98 15.94
N ALA A 142 5.23 2.46 16.97
CA ALA A 142 6.08 3.64 16.83
C ALA A 142 7.24 3.45 15.85
N ASP A 143 7.80 2.23 15.77
CA ASP A 143 8.89 1.92 14.85
C ASP A 143 8.39 1.85 13.41
N GLU A 144 7.21 1.28 13.18
CA GLU A 144 6.56 1.25 11.87
C GLU A 144 6.25 2.67 11.36
N ILE A 145 5.67 3.52 12.21
CA ILE A 145 5.40 4.94 11.89
C ILE A 145 6.70 5.70 11.59
N LYS A 146 7.78 5.42 12.34
CA LYS A 146 9.09 6.02 12.09
C LYS A 146 9.62 5.67 10.70
N MET A 147 9.51 4.41 10.27
CA MET A 147 9.93 3.99 8.93
C MET A 147 9.10 4.67 7.84
N MET A 148 7.78 4.80 8.03
CA MET A 148 6.92 5.54 7.12
C MET A 148 7.31 7.02 7.02
N LYS A 149 7.58 7.70 8.14
CA LYS A 149 8.06 9.09 8.13
C LYS A 149 9.39 9.25 7.40
N GLN A 150 10.31 8.31 7.53
CA GLN A 150 11.56 8.29 6.78
C GLN A 150 11.31 8.09 5.26
N ALA A 151 10.39 7.20 4.89
CA ALA A 151 10.01 7.01 3.49
C ALA A 151 9.39 8.29 2.89
N ILE A 152 8.52 8.98 3.65
CA ILE A 152 7.95 10.28 3.27
C ILE A 152 9.06 11.32 3.07
N GLU A 153 10.04 11.40 3.96
CA GLU A 153 11.15 12.34 3.86
C GLU A 153 11.98 12.10 2.59
N ILE A 154 12.28 10.83 2.28
CA ILE A 154 12.98 10.45 1.04
C ILE A 154 12.16 10.86 -0.19
N ALA A 155 10.87 10.56 -0.21
CA ALA A 155 9.99 10.91 -1.32
C ALA A 155 9.93 12.43 -1.53
N GLN A 156 9.75 13.22 -0.47
CA GLN A 156 9.71 14.69 -0.53
C GLN A 156 11.03 15.29 -1.03
N LYS A 157 12.17 14.78 -0.55
CA LYS A 157 13.50 15.22 -1.02
C LYS A 157 13.72 14.82 -2.48
N GLY A 158 13.32 13.63 -2.88
CA GLY A 158 13.38 13.16 -4.27
C GLY A 158 12.69 14.12 -5.21
N LEU A 159 11.43 14.47 -4.90
CA LEU A 159 10.69 15.45 -5.70
C LEU A 159 11.37 16.81 -5.71
N THR A 160 11.73 17.34 -4.55
CA THR A 160 12.34 18.70 -4.45
C THR A 160 13.62 18.78 -5.30
N THR A 161 14.41 17.70 -5.37
CA THR A 161 15.62 17.62 -6.21
C THR A 161 15.27 17.51 -7.70
N THR A 162 14.12 16.92 -8.04
CA THR A 162 13.68 16.74 -9.43
C THR A 162 13.02 18.00 -10.01
N LEU A 163 12.33 18.81 -9.21
CA LEU A 163 11.59 19.99 -9.68
C LEU A 163 12.38 20.92 -10.61
N PRO A 164 13.69 21.24 -10.37
CA PRO A 164 14.43 22.17 -11.23
C PRO A 164 14.63 21.69 -12.68
N MET A 165 14.46 20.39 -12.97
CA MET A 165 14.54 19.90 -14.35
C MET A 165 13.24 20.04 -15.13
N ILE A 166 12.11 20.27 -14.44
CA ILE A 166 10.79 20.37 -15.08
C ILE A 166 10.67 21.71 -15.81
N LYS A 167 10.73 21.66 -17.14
CA LYS A 167 10.63 22.82 -18.05
C LYS A 167 9.99 22.41 -19.35
N VAL A 168 9.46 23.39 -20.07
CA VAL A 168 8.89 23.18 -21.39
C VAL A 168 9.81 22.33 -22.28
N GLY A 169 9.25 21.25 -22.84
CA GLY A 169 9.96 20.33 -23.74
C GLY A 169 10.55 19.09 -23.08
N VAL A 170 10.60 19.01 -21.74
CA VAL A 170 10.96 17.76 -21.03
C VAL A 170 9.76 16.80 -21.08
N SER A 171 9.98 15.52 -21.25
CA SER A 171 8.91 14.53 -21.29
C SER A 171 8.49 14.06 -19.88
N GLU A 172 7.24 13.59 -19.76
CA GLU A 172 6.74 12.94 -18.54
C GLU A 172 7.67 11.78 -18.11
N ARG A 173 8.18 11.01 -19.07
CA ARG A 173 9.10 9.89 -18.86
C ARG A 173 10.43 10.33 -18.25
N GLU A 174 11.01 11.43 -18.76
CA GLU A 174 12.27 11.97 -18.21
C GLU A 174 12.09 12.45 -16.78
N ILE A 175 10.96 13.11 -16.48
CA ILE A 175 10.64 13.56 -15.11
C ILE A 175 10.49 12.35 -14.17
N ALA A 176 9.72 11.34 -14.57
CA ALA A 176 9.54 10.13 -13.77
C ALA A 176 10.86 9.37 -13.54
N ALA A 177 11.68 9.24 -14.58
CA ALA A 177 12.98 8.57 -14.47
C ALA A 177 13.93 9.29 -13.50
N GLU A 178 14.02 10.62 -13.60
CA GLU A 178 14.86 11.40 -12.68
C GLU A 178 14.35 11.28 -11.23
N LEU A 179 13.04 11.35 -11.01
CA LEU A 179 12.46 11.20 -9.69
C LEU A 179 12.80 9.83 -9.06
N MET A 180 12.73 8.75 -9.83
CA MET A 180 13.15 7.41 -9.39
C MET A 180 14.65 7.39 -9.01
N VAL A 181 15.50 7.98 -9.87
CA VAL A 181 16.95 8.05 -9.60
C VAL A 181 17.23 8.82 -8.31
N GLN A 182 16.56 9.94 -8.08
CA GLN A 182 16.76 10.74 -6.87
C GLN A 182 16.30 9.99 -5.61
N MET A 183 15.16 9.31 -5.64
CA MET A 183 14.69 8.50 -4.51
C MET A 183 15.68 7.36 -4.20
N MET A 184 16.19 6.67 -5.20
CA MET A 184 17.21 5.62 -5.01
C MET A 184 18.51 6.17 -4.42
N LYS A 185 19.00 7.31 -4.91
CA LYS A 185 20.20 7.98 -4.35
C LYS A 185 20.02 8.39 -2.88
N LEU A 186 18.79 8.71 -2.49
CA LEU A 186 18.44 9.08 -1.12
C LEU A 186 18.20 7.87 -0.20
N GLY A 187 18.34 6.64 -0.73
CA GLY A 187 18.26 5.41 0.06
C GLY A 187 16.86 4.78 0.14
N SER A 188 15.96 5.12 -0.78
CA SER A 188 14.72 4.34 -0.93
C SER A 188 15.06 2.87 -1.19
N GLY A 189 14.29 1.98 -0.55
CA GLY A 189 14.23 0.57 -0.94
C GLY A 189 13.46 0.38 -2.26
N GLU A 190 12.80 -0.75 -2.40
CA GLU A 190 11.88 -1.00 -3.53
C GLU A 190 10.80 0.08 -3.56
N LEU A 191 10.55 0.66 -4.73
CA LEU A 191 9.50 1.67 -4.87
C LEU A 191 8.13 1.00 -4.76
N PRO A 192 7.16 1.64 -4.08
CA PRO A 192 5.80 1.10 -3.94
C PRO A 192 5.11 0.88 -5.29
N PHE A 193 5.38 1.78 -6.22
CA PHE A 193 4.90 1.78 -7.61
C PHE A 193 5.82 2.65 -8.47
N GLN A 194 5.66 2.57 -9.78
CA GLN A 194 6.36 3.48 -10.69
C GLN A 194 5.75 4.88 -10.58
N PRO A 195 6.55 5.95 -10.36
CA PRO A 195 6.01 7.29 -10.32
C PRO A 195 5.18 7.62 -11.55
N SER A 196 3.98 8.13 -11.33
CA SER A 196 3.11 8.67 -12.37
C SER A 196 3.43 10.16 -12.55
N VAL A 197 3.59 10.57 -13.80
CA VAL A 197 3.72 11.98 -14.20
C VAL A 197 2.74 12.21 -15.33
N ALA A 198 1.71 13.00 -15.08
CA ALA A 198 0.64 13.25 -16.03
C ALA A 198 0.50 14.76 -16.26
N SER A 199 0.70 15.20 -17.50
CA SER A 199 0.71 16.61 -17.86
C SER A 199 -0.40 16.98 -18.83
N GLY A 200 -0.96 18.20 -18.69
CA GLY A 200 -2.03 18.70 -19.54
C GLY A 200 -3.20 17.71 -19.60
N GLU A 201 -3.62 17.33 -20.81
CA GLU A 201 -4.74 16.40 -21.04
C GLU A 201 -4.57 15.00 -20.41
N ASN A 202 -3.32 14.49 -20.28
CA ASN A 202 -3.06 13.20 -19.61
C ASN A 202 -3.48 13.25 -18.13
N GLY A 203 -3.37 14.40 -17.47
CA GLY A 203 -3.80 14.60 -16.10
C GLY A 203 -5.32 14.43 -15.90
N SER A 204 -6.12 14.30 -16.97
CA SER A 204 -7.55 14.00 -16.88
C SER A 204 -7.86 12.55 -16.46
N LEU A 205 -6.86 11.69 -16.37
CA LEU A 205 -7.00 10.29 -15.97
C LEU A 205 -6.43 10.10 -14.54
N PRO A 206 -7.21 9.58 -13.58
CA PRO A 206 -6.74 9.33 -12.22
C PRO A 206 -5.48 8.43 -12.14
N HIS A 207 -5.43 7.40 -12.99
CA HIS A 207 -4.32 6.44 -13.11
C HIS A 207 -3.60 6.59 -14.45
N ALA A 208 -3.19 7.81 -14.80
CA ALA A 208 -2.44 8.06 -16.01
C ALA A 208 -1.08 7.36 -15.96
N GLY A 209 -0.80 6.53 -16.95
CA GLY A 209 0.56 6.01 -17.18
C GLY A 209 1.48 7.11 -17.69
N VAL A 210 2.78 7.01 -17.42
CA VAL A 210 3.80 7.89 -17.95
C VAL A 210 3.93 7.73 -19.47
N THR A 211 3.92 8.85 -20.21
CA THR A 211 4.05 8.87 -21.66
C THR A 211 5.30 9.63 -22.13
N ASP A 212 5.50 9.67 -23.44
CA ASP A 212 6.54 10.48 -24.07
C ASP A 212 6.06 11.93 -24.41
N ARG A 213 4.90 12.34 -23.85
CA ARG A 213 4.40 13.70 -23.99
C ARG A 213 5.36 14.68 -23.36
N ASN A 214 5.79 15.68 -24.13
CA ASN A 214 6.57 16.80 -23.64
C ASN A 214 5.66 17.79 -22.92
N VAL A 215 6.05 18.22 -21.72
CA VAL A 215 5.31 19.23 -20.95
C VAL A 215 5.35 20.59 -21.66
N LYS A 216 4.26 21.30 -21.62
CA LYS A 216 4.05 22.58 -22.34
C LYS A 216 3.70 23.72 -21.39
N ASN A 217 3.95 24.93 -21.81
CA ASN A 217 3.46 26.10 -21.09
C ASN A 217 1.92 26.06 -21.00
N GLY A 218 1.35 26.30 -19.82
CA GLY A 218 -0.07 26.18 -19.54
C GLY A 218 -0.51 24.81 -19.00
N ASP A 219 0.37 23.81 -18.96
CA ASP A 219 0.02 22.51 -18.38
C ASP A 219 -0.05 22.56 -16.84
N LEU A 220 -1.02 21.82 -16.27
CA LEU A 220 -0.88 21.24 -14.94
C LEU A 220 -0.13 19.93 -15.08
N ILE A 221 0.77 19.67 -14.14
CA ILE A 221 1.57 18.45 -14.05
C ILE A 221 1.27 17.81 -12.71
N THR A 222 0.52 16.71 -12.73
CA THR A 222 0.26 15.89 -11.54
C THR A 222 1.34 14.82 -11.44
N ILE A 223 2.06 14.82 -10.32
CA ILE A 223 3.10 13.84 -10.00
C ILE A 223 2.63 13.06 -8.80
N ASP A 224 2.59 11.74 -8.94
CA ASP A 224 2.22 10.77 -7.93
C ASP A 224 3.37 9.79 -7.75
N TRP A 225 3.89 9.69 -6.51
CA TRP A 225 5.11 8.94 -6.25
C TRP A 225 5.22 8.50 -4.79
N GLY A 226 6.01 7.48 -4.55
CA GLY A 226 6.31 7.00 -3.21
C GLY A 226 7.72 6.43 -3.08
N ALA A 227 8.21 6.35 -1.87
CA ALA A 227 9.47 5.71 -1.49
C ALA A 227 9.22 4.62 -0.45
N SER A 228 10.25 3.87 -0.07
CA SER A 228 10.14 2.91 1.02
C SER A 228 11.37 2.88 1.92
N VAL A 229 11.12 2.54 3.20
CA VAL A 229 12.16 2.22 4.18
C VAL A 229 11.78 0.92 4.90
N ASN A 230 12.63 -0.08 4.82
CA ASN A 230 12.40 -1.41 5.40
C ASN A 230 11.03 -2.01 5.01
N GLY A 231 10.58 -1.77 3.77
CA GLY A 231 9.31 -2.26 3.25
C GLY A 231 8.08 -1.40 3.60
N TYR A 232 8.21 -0.38 4.45
CA TYR A 232 7.14 0.58 4.73
C TYR A 232 7.14 1.68 3.69
N PHE A 233 5.97 1.92 3.10
CA PHE A 233 5.77 2.82 1.98
C PHE A 233 5.34 4.22 2.41
N SER A 234 5.64 5.19 1.55
CA SER A 234 4.97 6.48 1.46
C SER A 234 4.22 6.56 0.13
N ASP A 235 3.22 7.44 0.09
CA ASP A 235 2.39 7.70 -1.08
C ASP A 235 2.01 9.17 -1.11
N LEU A 236 2.40 9.88 -2.14
CA LEU A 236 2.24 11.33 -2.22
C LEU A 236 1.85 11.76 -3.63
N THR A 237 0.94 12.72 -3.71
CA THR A 237 0.65 13.41 -4.99
C THR A 237 0.76 14.91 -4.82
N ARG A 238 1.36 15.59 -5.79
CA ARG A 238 1.34 17.06 -5.95
C ARG A 238 1.07 17.41 -7.40
N THR A 239 0.37 18.53 -7.58
CA THR A 239 0.12 19.10 -8.90
C THR A 239 0.81 20.45 -8.99
N PHE A 240 1.55 20.67 -10.07
CA PHE A 240 2.30 21.91 -10.36
C PHE A 240 1.79 22.55 -11.63
N ALA A 241 1.92 23.87 -11.76
CA ALA A 241 1.63 24.61 -12.98
C ALA A 241 2.92 24.89 -13.74
N LEU A 242 2.97 24.65 -15.04
CA LEU A 242 4.06 25.09 -15.88
C LEU A 242 3.65 26.37 -16.63
N GLY A 243 4.08 27.52 -16.12
CA GLY A 243 3.63 28.81 -16.62
C GLY A 243 2.20 29.20 -16.18
N ASP A 244 1.50 29.97 -16.99
CA ASP A 244 0.12 30.41 -16.72
C ASP A 244 -0.88 29.37 -17.21
N VAL A 245 -1.74 28.89 -16.33
CA VAL A 245 -2.75 27.87 -16.63
C VAL A 245 -4.14 28.48 -16.81
N ASP A 246 -5.03 27.75 -17.45
CA ASP A 246 -6.44 28.12 -17.60
C ASP A 246 -7.10 28.39 -16.23
N SER A 247 -8.01 29.36 -16.20
CA SER A 247 -8.69 29.78 -14.96
C SER A 247 -9.53 28.67 -14.31
N GLU A 248 -10.11 27.77 -15.11
CA GLU A 248 -10.84 26.61 -14.61
C GLU A 248 -9.89 25.60 -13.94
N LEU A 249 -8.71 25.36 -14.52
CA LEU A 249 -7.68 24.52 -13.92
C LEU A 249 -7.19 25.12 -12.60
N ARG A 250 -7.03 26.43 -12.53
CA ARG A 250 -6.71 27.13 -11.28
C ARG A 250 -7.82 26.95 -10.24
N LYS A 251 -9.09 27.08 -10.65
CA LYS A 251 -10.25 26.92 -9.77
C LYS A 251 -10.31 25.50 -9.19
N ILE A 252 -10.16 24.46 -10.01
CA ILE A 252 -10.19 23.09 -9.51
C ILE A 252 -9.00 22.79 -8.59
N TYR A 253 -7.84 23.42 -8.79
CA TYR A 253 -6.71 23.29 -7.87
C TYR A 253 -7.08 23.77 -6.46
N GLU A 254 -7.67 24.95 -6.33
CA GLU A 254 -8.06 25.49 -5.02
C GLU A 254 -9.14 24.63 -4.35
N LEU A 255 -10.11 24.10 -5.13
CA LEU A 255 -11.12 23.17 -4.60
C LEU A 255 -10.49 21.86 -4.10
N VAL A 256 -9.55 21.28 -4.81
CA VAL A 256 -8.86 20.05 -4.38
C VAL A 256 -7.99 20.31 -3.14
N LYS A 257 -7.31 21.46 -3.09
CA LYS A 257 -6.54 21.87 -1.91
C LYS A 257 -7.44 22.00 -0.66
N GLU A 258 -8.60 22.64 -0.81
CA GLU A 258 -9.58 22.77 0.28
C GLU A 258 -10.17 21.40 0.66
N ALA A 259 -10.51 20.55 -0.32
CA ALA A 259 -11.01 19.21 -0.09
C ALA A 259 -10.00 18.34 0.69
N ASN A 260 -8.71 18.39 0.33
CA ASN A 260 -7.65 17.73 1.07
C ASN A 260 -7.57 18.25 2.51
N ALA A 261 -7.66 19.58 2.72
CA ALA A 261 -7.67 20.15 4.05
C ALA A 261 -8.86 19.65 4.89
N LYS A 262 -10.07 19.66 4.33
CA LYS A 262 -11.29 19.19 5.03
C LYS A 262 -11.26 17.70 5.32
N GLY A 263 -10.74 16.88 4.40
CA GLY A 263 -10.53 15.44 4.66
C GLY A 263 -9.57 15.20 5.82
N ARG A 264 -8.43 15.91 5.85
CA ARG A 264 -7.46 15.81 6.96
C ARG A 264 -8.02 16.29 8.30
N GLU A 265 -8.78 17.40 8.29
CA GLU A 265 -9.44 17.94 9.49
C GLU A 265 -10.50 16.98 10.06
N ALA A 266 -11.18 16.22 9.22
CA ALA A 266 -12.19 15.24 9.64
C ALA A 266 -11.57 13.98 10.28
N ALA A 267 -10.30 13.70 10.03
CA ALA A 267 -9.60 12.55 10.59
C ALA A 267 -9.38 12.73 12.10
N ARG A 268 -9.92 11.78 12.89
CA ARG A 268 -9.78 11.81 14.37
C ARG A 268 -9.99 10.40 14.95
N PRO A 269 -9.53 10.14 16.18
CA PRO A 269 -9.87 8.91 16.90
C PRO A 269 -11.39 8.77 17.02
N LYS A 270 -11.89 7.54 16.80
CA LYS A 270 -13.31 7.17 16.78
C LYS A 270 -14.14 7.79 15.63
N GLY A 271 -13.55 8.65 14.79
CA GLY A 271 -14.14 9.01 13.50
C GLY A 271 -14.07 7.83 12.53
N THR A 272 -14.56 7.98 11.33
CA THR A 272 -14.62 6.91 10.33
C THR A 272 -14.01 7.34 8.99
N GLY A 273 -13.62 6.37 8.16
CA GLY A 273 -13.20 6.64 6.78
C GLY A 273 -14.32 7.31 5.96
N GLN A 274 -15.58 6.99 6.27
CA GLN A 274 -16.76 7.64 5.69
C GLN A 274 -16.81 9.14 5.99
N GLU A 275 -16.53 9.56 7.23
CA GLU A 275 -16.51 10.97 7.60
C GLU A 275 -15.41 11.74 6.86
N VAL A 276 -14.24 11.14 6.69
CA VAL A 276 -13.12 11.71 5.92
C VAL A 276 -13.50 11.88 4.44
N ASP A 277 -14.05 10.82 3.83
CA ASP A 277 -14.50 10.87 2.42
C ASP A 277 -15.60 11.93 2.22
N ARG A 278 -16.62 11.95 3.07
CA ARG A 278 -17.71 12.92 2.97
C ARG A 278 -17.22 14.35 3.12
N ALA A 279 -16.29 14.63 4.02
CA ALA A 279 -15.75 15.97 4.23
C ALA A 279 -15.02 16.48 2.97
N ALA A 280 -14.14 15.67 2.38
CA ALA A 280 -13.43 16.02 1.16
C ALA A 280 -14.38 16.13 -0.05
N ARG A 281 -15.23 15.11 -0.24
CA ARG A 281 -16.17 15.03 -1.37
C ARG A 281 -17.20 16.14 -1.38
N LYS A 282 -17.64 16.60 -0.20
CA LYS A 282 -18.58 17.72 -0.06
C LYS A 282 -18.02 19.01 -0.69
N VAL A 283 -16.76 19.34 -0.43
CA VAL A 283 -16.12 20.56 -1.00
C VAL A 283 -16.15 20.52 -2.53
N ILE A 284 -15.76 19.38 -3.11
CA ILE A 284 -15.72 19.22 -4.57
C ILE A 284 -17.13 19.27 -5.17
N SER A 285 -18.11 18.64 -4.51
CA SER A 285 -19.51 18.61 -4.95
C SER A 285 -20.17 20.00 -4.87
N ASP A 286 -19.98 20.73 -3.78
CA ASP A 286 -20.48 22.10 -3.60
C ASP A 286 -19.84 23.05 -4.62
N GLY A 287 -18.59 22.80 -5.02
CA GLY A 287 -17.89 23.51 -6.08
C GLY A 287 -18.42 23.26 -7.49
N GLY A 288 -19.33 22.26 -7.66
CA GLY A 288 -19.93 21.87 -8.94
C GLY A 288 -19.14 20.81 -9.72
N TYR A 289 -18.14 20.18 -9.10
CA TYR A 289 -17.26 19.19 -9.77
C TYR A 289 -17.40 17.77 -9.23
N GLY A 290 -18.43 17.46 -8.43
CA GLY A 290 -18.62 16.14 -7.80
C GLY A 290 -18.56 14.96 -8.77
N GLN A 291 -19.08 15.09 -10.00
CA GLN A 291 -19.04 14.06 -11.03
C GLN A 291 -17.62 13.74 -11.56
N TYR A 292 -16.65 14.62 -11.33
CA TYR A 292 -15.27 14.48 -11.74
C TYR A 292 -14.34 13.97 -10.63
N PHE A 293 -14.88 13.69 -9.45
CA PHE A 293 -14.17 13.02 -8.36
C PHE A 293 -14.63 11.55 -8.28
N THR A 294 -13.99 10.67 -9.03
CA THR A 294 -14.48 9.34 -9.38
C THR A 294 -13.91 8.20 -8.52
N HIS A 295 -12.99 8.48 -7.60
CA HIS A 295 -12.39 7.47 -6.73
C HIS A 295 -12.66 7.75 -5.23
N ARG A 296 -12.26 6.83 -4.34
CA ARG A 296 -12.28 7.03 -2.89
C ARG A 296 -11.32 8.16 -2.49
N THR A 297 -11.55 8.77 -1.33
CA THR A 297 -10.69 9.86 -0.84
C THR A 297 -9.33 9.38 -0.34
N GLY A 298 -9.14 8.08 -0.12
CA GLY A 298 -7.86 7.53 0.29
C GLY A 298 -7.96 6.07 0.71
N HIS A 299 -6.84 5.53 1.13
CA HIS A 299 -6.65 4.13 1.52
C HIS A 299 -5.64 4.00 2.64
N GLY A 300 -5.69 2.90 3.38
CA GLY A 300 -4.65 2.53 4.33
C GLY A 300 -3.31 2.33 3.61
N LEU A 301 -2.24 2.61 4.32
CA LEU A 301 -0.87 2.57 3.84
C LEU A 301 0.04 1.92 4.89
N GLY A 302 1.03 1.16 4.45
CA GLY A 302 2.01 0.53 5.33
C GLY A 302 3.02 -0.30 4.57
N LEU A 303 2.99 -1.61 4.75
CA LEU A 303 3.79 -2.57 3.97
C LEU A 303 3.16 -2.90 2.61
N ASP A 304 1.89 -2.60 2.40
CA ASP A 304 1.26 -2.51 1.09
C ASP A 304 0.90 -1.05 0.82
N VAL A 305 0.89 -0.66 -0.45
CA VAL A 305 0.42 0.67 -0.88
C VAL A 305 -1.06 0.81 -0.55
N HIS A 306 -1.83 -0.22 -0.87
CA HIS A 306 -3.26 -0.27 -0.57
C HIS A 306 -3.52 -1.34 0.48
N GLU A 307 -3.86 -0.91 1.68
CA GLU A 307 -4.34 -1.76 2.78
C GLU A 307 -5.54 -1.11 3.49
N GLU A 308 -6.10 -1.74 4.49
CA GLU A 308 -7.17 -1.15 5.29
C GLU A 308 -6.61 -0.18 6.36
N PRO A 309 -7.38 0.86 6.77
CA PRO A 309 -8.75 1.15 6.37
C PRO A 309 -8.85 2.01 5.11
N ASP A 310 -9.97 1.89 4.36
CA ASP A 310 -10.27 2.79 3.25
C ASP A 310 -10.90 4.12 3.71
N MET A 311 -10.65 5.20 2.98
CA MET A 311 -11.37 6.46 3.14
C MET A 311 -12.43 6.58 2.04
N LYS A 312 -13.59 5.93 2.27
CA LYS A 312 -14.69 5.83 1.29
C LYS A 312 -16.06 5.84 1.98
N GLU A 313 -17.11 6.14 1.21
CA GLU A 313 -18.49 6.25 1.69
C GLU A 313 -19.00 5.04 2.51
N THR A 314 -18.49 3.85 2.28
CA THR A 314 -18.94 2.62 2.97
C THR A 314 -18.08 2.23 4.16
N GLU A 315 -17.03 2.99 4.47
CA GLU A 315 -16.11 2.66 5.57
C GLU A 315 -16.56 3.28 6.88
N THR A 316 -17.23 2.47 7.69
CA THR A 316 -17.82 2.90 8.97
C THR A 316 -17.06 2.39 10.20
N MET A 317 -15.95 1.69 10.00
CA MET A 317 -15.11 1.25 11.10
C MET A 317 -14.48 2.46 11.80
N PRO A 318 -14.49 2.52 13.14
CA PRO A 318 -13.85 3.58 13.89
C PRO A 318 -12.34 3.62 13.64
N LEU A 319 -11.81 4.80 13.35
CA LEU A 319 -10.37 5.02 13.27
C LEU A 319 -9.76 4.99 14.67
N GLU A 320 -8.64 4.29 14.81
CA GLU A 320 -7.95 4.10 16.08
C GLU A 320 -6.50 4.59 16.00
N PRO A 321 -5.88 4.98 17.15
CA PRO A 321 -4.48 5.36 17.20
C PRO A 321 -3.56 4.31 16.56
N GLY A 322 -2.59 4.78 15.76
CA GLY A 322 -1.70 3.96 14.97
C GLY A 322 -2.20 3.62 13.56
N MET A 323 -3.47 3.85 13.23
CA MET A 323 -3.95 3.68 11.84
C MET A 323 -3.37 4.76 10.94
N THR A 324 -2.86 4.34 9.78
CA THR A 324 -2.25 5.21 8.75
C THR A 324 -2.98 5.06 7.42
N PHE A 325 -3.18 6.16 6.73
CA PHE A 325 -3.92 6.21 5.46
C PHE A 325 -3.57 7.46 4.66
N THR A 326 -4.00 7.50 3.39
CA THR A 326 -3.89 8.67 2.51
C THR A 326 -5.14 9.53 2.57
N VAL A 327 -4.99 10.83 2.26
CA VAL A 327 -6.08 11.76 1.94
C VAL A 327 -5.73 12.43 0.62
N GLU A 328 -6.40 12.02 -0.47
CA GLU A 328 -6.00 12.26 -1.86
C GLU A 328 -7.14 12.70 -2.78
N PRO A 329 -8.01 13.65 -2.40
CA PRO A 329 -9.05 14.07 -3.31
C PRO A 329 -8.50 14.59 -4.64
N GLY A 330 -9.27 14.37 -5.72
CA GLY A 330 -8.89 14.81 -7.06
C GLY A 330 -10.09 15.22 -7.91
N ILE A 331 -9.85 16.09 -8.90
CA ILE A 331 -10.79 16.48 -9.95
C ILE A 331 -10.12 16.26 -11.30
N TYR A 332 -10.80 15.54 -12.18
CA TYR A 332 -10.27 15.12 -13.48
C TYR A 332 -11.21 15.57 -14.60
N LEU A 333 -10.82 16.63 -15.33
CA LEU A 333 -11.63 17.21 -16.40
C LEU A 333 -11.26 16.59 -17.73
N PRO A 334 -12.20 15.88 -18.41
CA PRO A 334 -11.92 15.24 -19.69
C PRO A 334 -11.30 16.19 -20.71
N ASN A 335 -10.20 15.74 -21.34
CA ASN A 335 -9.44 16.49 -22.37
C ASN A 335 -8.84 17.84 -21.91
N LYS A 336 -8.85 18.15 -20.61
CA LYS A 336 -8.26 19.39 -20.09
C LYS A 336 -7.12 19.14 -19.15
N GLY A 337 -7.29 18.21 -18.21
CA GLY A 337 -6.31 17.92 -17.18
C GLY A 337 -6.96 17.60 -15.83
N GLY A 338 -6.16 17.42 -14.82
CA GLY A 338 -6.64 17.10 -13.47
C GLY A 338 -5.73 17.63 -12.38
N VAL A 339 -6.24 17.56 -11.17
CA VAL A 339 -5.53 17.92 -9.94
C VAL A 339 -5.75 16.82 -8.93
N ARG A 340 -4.69 16.35 -8.29
CA ARG A 340 -4.72 15.55 -7.06
C ARG A 340 -3.71 16.14 -6.07
N ILE A 341 -4.10 16.22 -4.81
CA ILE A 341 -3.22 16.57 -3.68
C ILE A 341 -3.41 15.50 -2.63
N GLU A 342 -2.33 14.84 -2.28
CA GLU A 342 -2.32 13.67 -1.41
C GLU A 342 -1.34 13.82 -0.27
N ASP A 343 -1.77 13.41 0.91
CA ASP A 343 -0.99 13.39 2.13
C ASP A 343 -1.15 12.09 2.89
N ASN A 344 -0.07 11.66 3.55
CA ASN A 344 -0.09 10.54 4.47
C ASN A 344 -0.46 11.01 5.87
N MET A 345 -1.41 10.32 6.48
CA MET A 345 -1.95 10.60 7.80
C MET A 345 -1.66 9.46 8.78
N VAL A 346 -1.59 9.81 10.05
CA VAL A 346 -1.65 8.83 11.16
C VAL A 346 -2.60 9.31 12.24
N ILE A 347 -3.46 8.42 12.73
CA ILE A 347 -4.30 8.70 13.91
C ILE A 347 -3.43 8.61 15.16
N THR A 348 -3.54 9.61 16.02
CA THR A 348 -2.88 9.69 17.33
C THR A 348 -3.91 9.57 18.46
N GLU A 349 -3.48 9.52 19.70
CA GLU A 349 -4.39 9.46 20.88
C GLU A 349 -5.33 10.68 20.95
N ASN A 350 -4.88 11.85 20.49
CA ASN A 350 -5.58 13.12 20.68
C ASN A 350 -6.09 13.76 19.38
N GLY A 351 -5.92 13.09 18.23
CA GLY A 351 -6.30 13.66 16.92
C GLY A 351 -5.68 12.88 15.76
N ALA A 352 -5.31 13.58 14.70
CA ALA A 352 -4.56 13.03 13.58
C ALA A 352 -3.36 13.92 13.24
N GLU A 353 -2.26 13.29 12.85
CA GLU A 353 -1.06 13.97 12.36
C GLU A 353 -0.96 13.79 10.85
N THR A 354 -0.72 14.88 10.13
CA THR A 354 -0.29 14.81 8.74
C THR A 354 1.22 14.59 8.71
N MET A 355 1.66 13.42 8.27
CA MET A 355 3.08 13.07 8.20
C MET A 355 3.80 13.76 7.03
N THR A 356 3.06 14.10 5.97
CA THR A 356 3.57 14.82 4.80
C THR A 356 3.70 16.31 5.13
N THR A 357 4.87 16.89 4.87
CA THR A 357 5.18 18.30 5.16
C THR A 357 5.32 19.18 3.92
N LEU A 358 5.36 18.57 2.71
CA LEU A 358 5.48 19.26 1.44
C LEU A 358 4.31 20.23 1.23
N SER A 359 4.61 21.46 0.73
CA SER A 359 3.61 22.49 0.47
C SER A 359 2.46 21.98 -0.41
N ARG A 360 1.26 22.47 -0.11
CA ARG A 360 0.02 22.24 -0.88
C ARG A 360 -0.40 23.47 -1.65
N GLU A 361 0.41 24.53 -1.56
CA GLU A 361 0.12 25.78 -2.25
C GLU A 361 0.37 25.62 -3.75
N PHE A 362 -0.44 26.31 -4.53
CA PHE A 362 -0.29 26.37 -5.98
C PHE A 362 1.11 26.87 -6.34
N THR A 363 1.89 26.00 -6.92
CA THR A 363 3.27 26.32 -7.29
C THR A 363 3.41 26.37 -8.80
N LYS A 364 3.94 27.50 -9.27
CA LYS A 364 4.29 27.72 -10.68
C LYS A 364 5.78 27.42 -10.85
N LEU A 365 6.11 26.51 -11.77
CA LEU A 365 7.47 26.15 -12.19
C LEU A 365 7.93 27.04 -13.35
#